data_483b36ef0238e2e3f615568bff1806a5
#
_entry.id   483b36ef0238e2e3f615568bff1806a5
#
_cell.length_a   1.000
_cell.length_b   1.000
_cell.length_c   1.000
_cell.angle_alpha   90.00
_cell.angle_beta   90.00
_cell.angle_gamma   90.00
#
_symmetry.space_group_name_H-M   'P 1'
#
loop_
_entity.id
_entity.type
_entity.pdbx_description
1 polymer ?
#
loop_
_entity_poly.entity_id
_entity_poly.type
_entity_poly.pdbx_seq_one_letter_code
_entity_poly.pdbx_strand_id
1 'polypeptide(L)'
;MRSSRTCIHLVLLASFIGMALLAWLPSSALALPPRPTAEPPTTRVPRSPKGAIELTVEGAPVGLWTVVQWQDRLGGWHDVEGWQGTLDADGKKTWWVDSADLGKGPFRWAMTQGGDLVATSESFYLPDSPGEIVRASVSLVP
;
A
#
# COMPACT_ATOMS: atom_id res chain seq x y z
N MET A 1 43.78 52.29 12.43
CA MET A 1 43.22 51.03 11.91
C MET A 1 43.81 49.83 12.65
N ARG A 2 43.50 49.62 13.87
CA ARG A 2 43.96 48.49 14.72
C ARG A 2 42.89 48.13 15.76
N SER A 3 41.69 47.78 15.34
CA SER A 3 40.63 47.38 16.33
C SER A 3 39.76 46.23 15.86
N SER A 4 39.96 45.68 14.67
CA SER A 4 39.03 44.67 14.11
C SER A 4 39.43 43.22 14.41
N ARG A 5 40.68 42.95 14.79
CA ARG A 5 41.17 41.57 14.99
C ARG A 5 40.96 41.03 16.36
N THR A 6 40.86 41.91 17.37
CA THR A 6 40.66 41.53 18.79
C THR A 6 39.23 41.09 19.09
N CYS A 7 38.23 41.66 18.43
CA CYS A 7 36.84 41.29 18.60
C CYS A 7 36.51 39.86 18.05
N ILE A 8 37.16 39.46 16.93
CA ILE A 8 36.90 38.14 16.34
C ILE A 8 37.39 37.00 17.23
N HIS A 9 38.54 37.19 17.87
CA HIS A 9 39.07 36.16 18.77
C HIS A 9 38.26 36.02 20.05
N LEU A 10 37.65 37.09 20.57
CA LEU A 10 36.83 37.07 21.76
C LEU A 10 35.48 36.38 21.51
N VAL A 11 34.91 36.56 20.33
CA VAL A 11 33.67 35.85 19.93
C VAL A 11 33.91 34.34 19.71
N LEU A 12 35.04 33.98 19.14
CA LEU A 12 35.39 32.55 18.94
C LEU A 12 35.67 31.85 20.28
N LEU A 13 36.31 32.52 21.23
CA LEU A 13 36.56 31.94 22.55
C LEU A 13 35.26 31.72 23.35
N ALA A 14 34.32 32.64 23.26
CA ALA A 14 33.02 32.51 23.91
C ALA A 14 32.18 31.36 23.35
N SER A 15 32.28 31.10 22.04
CA SER A 15 31.59 29.96 21.38
C SER A 15 32.14 28.61 21.80
N PHE A 16 33.45 28.50 22.05
CA PHE A 16 34.07 27.24 22.49
C PHE A 16 33.71 26.89 23.94
N ILE A 17 33.58 27.88 24.84
CA ILE A 17 33.21 27.64 26.25
C ILE A 17 31.74 27.19 26.35
N GLY A 18 30.86 27.74 25.53
CA GLY A 18 29.45 27.32 25.48
C GLY A 18 29.26 25.87 25.03
N MET A 19 30.09 25.38 24.11
CA MET A 19 29.98 24.01 23.59
C MET A 19 30.55 22.95 24.54
N ALA A 20 31.52 23.31 25.37
CA ALA A 20 32.08 22.40 26.37
C ALA A 20 31.16 22.12 27.56
N LEU A 21 30.23 23.02 27.88
CA LEU A 21 29.31 22.86 28.99
C LEU A 21 28.10 21.98 28.69
N LEU A 22 27.78 21.75 27.40
CA LEU A 22 26.70 20.82 27.00
C LEU A 22 27.08 19.33 27.07
N ALA A 23 28.36 19.01 27.20
CA ALA A 23 28.85 17.61 27.18
C ALA A 23 28.73 16.89 28.54
N TRP A 24 28.27 17.57 29.59
CA TRP A 24 28.19 17.00 30.94
C TRP A 24 26.76 16.84 31.47
N LEU A 25 25.77 16.73 30.58
CA LEU A 25 24.45 16.29 31.01
C LEU A 25 24.51 14.79 31.26
N PRO A 26 24.22 14.29 32.47
CA PRO A 26 24.11 12.88 32.71
C PRO A 26 23.00 12.35 31.82
N SER A 27 23.33 11.40 30.94
CA SER A 27 22.34 10.65 30.19
C SER A 27 21.45 9.95 31.22
N SER A 28 20.30 10.53 31.54
CA SER A 28 19.26 9.82 32.26
C SER A 28 18.89 8.63 31.36
N ALA A 29 19.34 7.43 31.74
CA ALA A 29 18.89 6.21 31.14
C ALA A 29 17.36 6.19 31.31
N LEU A 30 16.63 6.56 30.27
CA LEU A 30 15.19 6.33 30.20
C LEU A 30 15.01 4.81 30.31
N ALA A 31 14.57 4.36 31.48
CA ALA A 31 14.14 2.99 31.67
C ALA A 31 13.10 2.74 30.57
N LEU A 32 13.41 1.79 29.68
CA LEU A 32 12.44 1.32 28.68
C LEU A 32 11.14 1.01 29.43
N PRO A 33 9.99 1.52 28.96
CA PRO A 33 8.73 1.13 29.54
C PRO A 33 8.64 -0.40 29.54
N PRO A 34 8.06 -1.02 30.58
CA PRO A 34 7.94 -2.46 30.63
C PRO A 34 7.28 -2.93 29.32
N ARG A 35 7.91 -3.91 28.67
CA ARG A 35 7.34 -4.53 27.46
C ARG A 35 5.89 -4.88 27.77
N PRO A 36 4.91 -4.44 26.95
CA PRO A 36 3.53 -4.83 27.16
C PRO A 36 3.50 -6.36 27.28
N THR A 37 3.00 -6.86 28.37
CA THR A 37 2.73 -8.28 28.58
C THR A 37 1.93 -8.70 27.36
N ALA A 38 2.36 -9.74 26.65
CA ALA A 38 1.65 -10.28 25.52
C ALA A 38 0.17 -10.39 25.91
N GLU A 39 -0.68 -9.61 25.27
CA GLU A 39 -2.12 -9.75 25.44
C GLU A 39 -2.47 -11.22 25.22
N PRO A 40 -3.33 -11.82 26.05
CA PRO A 40 -3.80 -13.16 25.80
C PRO A 40 -4.32 -13.20 24.37
N PRO A 41 -4.11 -14.33 23.63
CA PRO A 41 -4.48 -14.40 22.22
C PRO A 41 -5.94 -13.99 22.11
N THR A 42 -6.15 -12.81 21.55
CA THR A 42 -7.49 -12.28 21.27
C THR A 42 -8.15 -13.37 20.44
N THR A 43 -9.19 -13.98 20.96
CA THR A 43 -10.01 -14.97 20.24
C THR A 43 -10.26 -14.36 18.88
N ARG A 44 -9.64 -14.92 17.83
CA ARG A 44 -9.86 -14.48 16.46
C ARG A 44 -11.36 -14.57 16.24
N VAL A 45 -12.03 -13.42 16.24
CA VAL A 45 -13.40 -13.34 15.76
C VAL A 45 -13.38 -14.04 14.40
N PRO A 46 -14.18 -15.07 14.17
CA PRO A 46 -14.24 -15.74 12.88
C PRO A 46 -14.44 -14.64 11.83
N ARG A 47 -13.48 -14.45 10.95
CA ARG A 47 -13.64 -13.50 9.85
C ARG A 47 -14.83 -14.02 9.05
N SER A 48 -15.87 -13.22 8.94
CA SER A 48 -17.00 -13.54 8.08
C SER A 48 -16.46 -14.01 6.74
N PRO A 49 -16.97 -15.13 6.19
CA PRO A 49 -16.50 -15.64 4.92
C PRO A 49 -16.61 -14.51 3.89
N LYS A 50 -15.48 -14.18 3.27
CA LYS A 50 -15.40 -13.12 2.26
C LYS A 50 -15.66 -13.73 0.89
N GLY A 51 -16.24 -12.95 -0.02
CA GLY A 51 -16.23 -13.29 -1.43
C GLY A 51 -14.85 -13.04 -2.04
N ALA A 52 -14.63 -13.46 -3.27
CA ALA A 52 -13.40 -13.17 -4.01
C ALA A 52 -13.66 -12.87 -5.48
N ILE A 53 -12.77 -12.09 -6.07
CA ILE A 53 -12.66 -11.93 -7.52
C ILE A 53 -11.29 -12.44 -7.95
N GLU A 54 -11.25 -13.23 -9.02
CA GLU A 54 -10.04 -13.86 -9.55
C GLU A 54 -9.89 -13.51 -11.03
N LEU A 55 -8.72 -13.01 -11.41
CA LEU A 55 -8.30 -12.81 -12.79
C LEU A 55 -7.33 -13.92 -13.18
N THR A 56 -7.51 -14.48 -14.36
CA THR A 56 -6.51 -15.33 -15.03
C THR A 56 -6.13 -14.71 -16.36
N VAL A 57 -4.83 -14.55 -16.61
CA VAL A 57 -4.31 -13.99 -17.86
C VAL A 57 -3.43 -15.02 -18.56
N GLU A 58 -3.85 -15.43 -19.74
CA GLU A 58 -3.07 -16.31 -20.59
C GLU A 58 -2.08 -15.51 -21.43
N GLY A 59 -0.82 -15.95 -21.50
CA GLY A 59 0.23 -15.25 -22.24
C GLY A 59 0.68 -13.95 -21.57
N ALA A 60 0.52 -13.83 -20.25
CA ALA A 60 0.89 -12.64 -19.51
C ALA A 60 2.41 -12.36 -19.60
N PRO A 61 2.83 -11.19 -20.07
CA PRO A 61 4.22 -10.79 -20.03
C PRO A 61 4.68 -10.51 -18.59
N VAL A 62 5.99 -10.68 -18.35
CA VAL A 62 6.58 -10.35 -17.07
C VAL A 62 6.37 -8.88 -16.75
N GLY A 63 5.92 -8.59 -15.51
CA GLY A 63 5.69 -7.22 -15.05
C GLY A 63 4.35 -6.62 -15.49
N LEU A 64 3.42 -7.44 -15.99
CA LEU A 64 2.05 -6.99 -16.24
C LEU A 64 1.41 -6.50 -14.94
N TRP A 65 0.95 -5.27 -14.95
CA TRP A 65 0.25 -4.66 -13.82
C TRP A 65 -1.26 -4.74 -14.02
N THR A 66 -1.99 -5.05 -12.98
CA THR A 66 -3.44 -5.17 -13.01
C THR A 66 -4.07 -4.23 -12.00
N VAL A 67 -5.22 -3.66 -12.34
CA VAL A 67 -6.05 -2.85 -11.46
C VAL A 67 -7.52 -3.20 -11.69
N VAL A 68 -8.30 -3.25 -10.62
CA VAL A 68 -9.75 -3.35 -10.72
C VAL A 68 -10.35 -1.95 -10.82
N GLN A 69 -11.26 -1.76 -11.75
CA GLN A 69 -11.97 -0.49 -11.96
C GLN A 69 -13.47 -0.69 -11.72
N TRP A 70 -14.12 0.30 -11.12
CA TRP A 70 -15.57 0.38 -11.01
C TRP A 70 -16.12 1.42 -11.97
N GLN A 71 -17.35 1.24 -12.44
CA GLN A 71 -18.01 2.16 -13.35
C GLN A 71 -18.96 3.09 -12.61
N ASP A 72 -18.84 4.38 -12.85
CA ASP A 72 -19.76 5.37 -12.33
C ASP A 72 -21.07 5.43 -13.13
N ARG A 73 -22.03 6.25 -12.66
CA ARG A 73 -23.35 6.42 -13.31
C ARG A 73 -23.28 7.09 -14.68
N LEU A 74 -22.17 7.76 -15.00
CA LEU A 74 -21.93 8.41 -16.29
C LEU A 74 -21.19 7.51 -17.27
N GLY A 75 -20.83 6.29 -16.84
CA GLY A 75 -20.10 5.31 -17.63
C GLY A 75 -18.57 5.44 -17.53
N GLY A 76 -18.05 6.34 -16.70
CA GLY A 76 -16.63 6.51 -16.44
C GLY A 76 -16.07 5.37 -15.60
N TRP A 77 -14.83 4.93 -15.92
CA TRP A 77 -14.12 3.89 -15.16
C TRP A 77 -13.14 4.53 -14.21
N HIS A 78 -13.14 4.08 -12.94
CA HIS A 78 -12.31 4.58 -11.86
C HIS A 78 -11.59 3.43 -11.16
N ASP A 79 -10.32 3.62 -10.83
CA ASP A 79 -9.53 2.61 -10.14
C ASP A 79 -10.05 2.38 -8.71
N VAL A 80 -10.11 1.13 -8.29
CA VAL A 80 -10.39 0.76 -6.90
C VAL A 80 -9.09 0.83 -6.12
N GLU A 81 -9.04 1.72 -5.13
CA GLU A 81 -7.88 1.86 -4.27
C GLU A 81 -7.57 0.52 -3.55
N GLY A 82 -6.31 0.10 -3.61
CA GLY A 82 -5.84 -1.13 -2.99
C GLY A 82 -6.09 -2.42 -3.80
N TRP A 83 -6.88 -2.38 -4.89
CA TRP A 83 -7.10 -3.56 -5.76
C TRP A 83 -6.25 -3.46 -7.02
N GLN A 84 -4.94 -3.38 -6.82
CA GLN A 84 -3.96 -3.25 -7.90
C GLN A 84 -2.67 -4.00 -7.57
N GLY A 85 -1.96 -4.46 -8.57
CA GLY A 85 -0.68 -5.15 -8.41
C GLY A 85 -0.31 -6.02 -9.61
N THR A 86 0.88 -6.63 -9.53
CA THR A 86 1.34 -7.59 -10.52
C THR A 86 0.60 -8.92 -10.37
N LEU A 87 0.52 -9.69 -11.45
CA LEU A 87 0.06 -11.07 -11.41
C LEU A 87 1.01 -11.93 -10.57
N ASP A 88 0.47 -13.00 -10.02
CA ASP A 88 1.25 -14.06 -9.40
C ASP A 88 1.98 -14.88 -10.48
N ALA A 89 2.91 -15.77 -10.09
CA ALA A 89 3.75 -16.52 -11.02
C ALA A 89 2.96 -17.44 -11.97
N ASP A 90 1.74 -17.80 -11.61
CA ASP A 90 0.81 -18.63 -12.41
C ASP A 90 -0.12 -17.80 -13.33
N GLY A 91 0.13 -16.49 -13.46
CA GLY A 91 -0.68 -15.60 -14.30
C GLY A 91 -2.03 -15.24 -13.70
N LYS A 92 -2.16 -15.36 -12.38
CA LYS A 92 -3.40 -15.07 -11.66
C LYS A 92 -3.29 -13.87 -10.73
N LYS A 93 -4.45 -13.32 -10.36
CA LYS A 93 -4.59 -12.31 -9.32
C LYS A 93 -5.91 -12.48 -8.61
N THR A 94 -5.88 -12.50 -7.28
CA THR A 94 -7.08 -12.64 -6.45
C THR A 94 -7.19 -11.49 -5.47
N TRP A 95 -8.38 -10.91 -5.36
CA TRP A 95 -8.74 -9.95 -4.33
C TRP A 95 -9.93 -10.43 -3.51
N TRP A 96 -9.86 -10.20 -2.21
CA TRP A 96 -10.94 -10.54 -1.28
C TRP A 96 -11.94 -9.38 -1.19
N VAL A 97 -13.21 -9.70 -1.32
CA VAL A 97 -14.33 -8.78 -1.29
C VAL A 97 -14.95 -8.78 0.11
N ASP A 98 -15.05 -7.63 0.73
CA ASP A 98 -15.73 -7.51 2.02
C ASP A 98 -17.24 -7.70 1.89
N SER A 99 -17.88 -8.21 2.95
CA SER A 99 -19.33 -8.46 2.98
C SER A 99 -20.18 -7.22 2.68
N ALA A 100 -19.67 -6.02 2.98
CA ALA A 100 -20.33 -4.76 2.68
C ALA A 100 -20.35 -4.40 1.19
N ASP A 101 -19.52 -5.06 0.37
CA ASP A 101 -19.36 -4.77 -1.06
C ASP A 101 -19.97 -5.86 -1.94
N LEU A 102 -20.51 -6.93 -1.36
CA LEU A 102 -21.15 -7.99 -2.13
C LEU A 102 -22.26 -7.46 -3.05
N GLY A 103 -22.33 -8.04 -4.25
CA GLY A 103 -23.33 -7.70 -5.27
C GLY A 103 -23.15 -6.34 -5.94
N LYS A 104 -22.15 -5.55 -5.56
CA LYS A 104 -21.88 -4.24 -6.20
C LYS A 104 -21.29 -4.42 -7.60
N GLY A 105 -21.43 -3.40 -8.43
CA GLY A 105 -20.88 -3.34 -9.79
C GLY A 105 -21.57 -2.33 -10.69
N PRO A 106 -21.16 -2.28 -11.97
CA PRO A 106 -20.17 -3.17 -12.62
C PRO A 106 -18.72 -2.79 -12.34
N PHE A 107 -17.85 -3.81 -12.38
CA PHE A 107 -16.40 -3.72 -12.29
C PHE A 107 -15.75 -4.33 -13.53
N ARG A 108 -14.48 -4.05 -13.76
CA ARG A 108 -13.63 -4.71 -14.74
C ARG A 108 -12.18 -4.77 -14.25
N TRP A 109 -11.40 -5.66 -14.84
CA TRP A 109 -9.96 -5.62 -14.73
C TRP A 109 -9.37 -4.79 -15.87
N ALA A 110 -8.42 -3.93 -15.57
CA ALA A 110 -7.57 -3.25 -16.55
C ALA A 110 -6.13 -3.71 -16.35
N MET A 111 -5.44 -3.98 -17.44
CA MET A 111 -4.07 -4.47 -17.45
C MET A 111 -3.19 -3.49 -18.17
N THR A 112 -2.06 -3.13 -17.54
CA THR A 112 -1.10 -2.18 -18.10
C THR A 112 0.30 -2.78 -18.12
N GLN A 113 1.09 -2.37 -19.10
CA GLN A 113 2.51 -2.70 -19.19
C GLN A 113 3.30 -1.44 -19.53
N GLY A 114 4.31 -1.13 -18.72
CA GLY A 114 5.08 0.09 -18.88
C GLY A 114 4.27 1.39 -18.74
N GLY A 115 3.06 1.32 -18.17
CA GLY A 115 2.13 2.44 -18.04
C GLY A 115 1.05 2.51 -19.12
N ASP A 116 1.18 1.74 -20.20
CA ASP A 116 0.19 1.70 -21.29
C ASP A 116 -0.86 0.63 -21.01
N LEU A 117 -2.13 0.94 -21.29
CA LEU A 117 -3.23 -0.01 -21.21
C LEU A 117 -3.11 -1.04 -22.35
N VAL A 118 -2.95 -2.32 -21.98
CA VAL A 118 -2.81 -3.41 -22.97
C VAL A 118 -4.07 -4.23 -23.14
N ALA A 119 -4.90 -4.36 -22.10
CA ALA A 119 -6.17 -5.08 -22.18
C ALA A 119 -7.12 -4.69 -21.04
N THR A 120 -8.40 -5.05 -21.23
CA THR A 120 -9.42 -5.02 -20.16
C THR A 120 -10.22 -6.32 -20.21
N SER A 121 -10.71 -6.77 -19.06
CA SER A 121 -11.70 -7.86 -19.02
C SER A 121 -13.08 -7.38 -19.44
N GLU A 122 -13.98 -8.31 -19.63
CA GLU A 122 -15.42 -8.01 -19.60
C GLU A 122 -15.80 -7.45 -18.23
N SER A 123 -16.91 -6.70 -18.19
CA SER A 123 -17.43 -6.20 -16.93
C SER A 123 -18.14 -7.31 -16.15
N PHE A 124 -18.01 -7.26 -14.82
CA PHE A 124 -18.61 -8.22 -13.90
C PHE A 124 -19.18 -7.51 -12.66
N TYR A 125 -19.98 -8.23 -11.91
CA TYR A 125 -20.43 -7.81 -10.57
C TYR A 125 -19.64 -8.57 -9.50
N LEU A 126 -19.47 -7.97 -8.34
CA LEU A 126 -18.84 -8.64 -7.20
C LEU A 126 -19.70 -9.83 -6.76
N PRO A 127 -19.11 -10.84 -6.06
CA PRO A 127 -19.85 -11.98 -5.55
C PRO A 127 -21.11 -11.56 -4.81
N ASP A 128 -22.20 -12.25 -5.02
CA ASP A 128 -23.48 -11.99 -4.33
C ASP A 128 -23.49 -12.54 -2.91
N SER A 129 -22.65 -13.54 -2.64
CA SER A 129 -22.63 -14.24 -1.35
C SER A 129 -21.21 -14.52 -0.86
N PRO A 130 -21.03 -14.63 0.47
CA PRO A 130 -19.77 -15.03 1.06
C PRO A 130 -19.32 -16.42 0.59
N GLY A 131 -18.04 -16.55 0.25
CA GLY A 131 -17.44 -17.80 -0.26
C GLY A 131 -17.53 -17.96 -1.78
N GLU A 132 -18.31 -17.15 -2.46
CA GLU A 132 -18.37 -17.13 -3.91
C GLU A 132 -17.11 -16.50 -4.52
N ILE A 133 -16.70 -17.02 -5.70
CA ILE A 133 -15.56 -16.50 -6.47
C ILE A 133 -16.04 -16.15 -7.87
N VAL A 134 -15.99 -14.86 -8.21
CA VAL A 134 -16.23 -14.38 -9.57
C VAL A 134 -14.90 -14.43 -10.34
N ARG A 135 -14.89 -15.12 -11.49
CA ARG A 135 -13.69 -15.33 -12.31
C ARG A 135 -13.77 -14.55 -13.61
N ALA A 136 -12.67 -13.86 -13.93
CA ALA A 136 -12.45 -13.22 -15.21
C ALA A 136 -11.24 -13.88 -15.88
N SER A 137 -11.30 -14.07 -17.20
CA SER A 137 -10.20 -14.59 -17.98
C SER A 137 -9.91 -13.66 -19.15
N VAL A 138 -8.63 -13.40 -19.41
CA VAL A 138 -8.17 -12.58 -20.53
C VAL A 138 -7.02 -13.30 -21.23
N SER A 139 -7.06 -13.37 -22.56
CA SER A 139 -5.95 -13.89 -23.35
C SER A 139 -5.21 -12.75 -24.02
N LEU A 140 -3.90 -12.68 -23.81
CA LEU A 140 -2.99 -11.73 -24.45
C LEU A 140 -2.17 -12.41 -25.57
N VAL A 141 -2.52 -13.66 -25.90
CA VAL A 141 -1.88 -14.38 -27.01
C VAL A 141 -2.43 -13.81 -28.32
N PRO A 142 -1.56 -13.39 -29.27
CA PRO A 142 -1.98 -12.88 -30.58
C PRO A 142 -2.62 -13.94 -31.46
#